data_7be1df49410076a72fd812718b2b5c1b
#
_entry.id   7be1df49410076a72fd812718b2b5c1b
#
_cell.length_a   1.000
_cell.length_b   1.000
_cell.length_c   1.000
_cell.angle_alpha   90.00
_cell.angle_beta   90.00
_cell.angle_gamma   90.00
#
_symmetry.space_group_name_H-M   'P 1'
#
loop_
_entity.id
_entity.type
_entity.pdbx_description
1 polymer ?
#
loop_
_entity_poly.entity_id
_entity_poly.type
_entity_poly.pdbx_seq_one_letter_code
_entity_poly.pdbx_strand_id
1 'polypeptide(L)'
;VVHQNVAGPVANILKDAKRLGLKMRHLGAHYTGGPDLIALAGDAAEGFLWATSFYMAYEDAPGIRLQKEIGRKYGRPENFIESVNYTNGMLAAAIAVEAIRRAQERFKRITNETVYQAIVGMNGPNAFKPGFAVSTKQGVEIDFTKSEHTGAEGLRILEAKGGRFVPVTAPFTSALFR
;
A
#
# COMPACT_ATOMS: atom_id res chain seq x y z
N VAL A 1 -19.23 9.72 3.89
CA VAL A 1 -19.07 9.38 2.46
C VAL A 1 -17.90 8.43 2.31
N VAL A 2 -18.07 7.33 1.56
CA VAL A 2 -16.99 6.42 1.20
C VAL A 2 -16.62 6.65 -0.26
N HIS A 3 -15.34 6.86 -0.53
CA HIS A 3 -14.80 7.12 -1.86
C HIS A 3 -14.07 5.89 -2.40
N GLN A 4 -14.45 5.46 -3.58
CA GLN A 4 -13.83 4.38 -4.35
C GLN A 4 -13.34 4.92 -5.70
N ASN A 5 -12.50 5.97 -5.65
CA ASN A 5 -11.98 6.61 -6.85
C ASN A 5 -10.50 6.96 -6.61
N VAL A 6 -9.82 7.50 -7.60
CA VAL A 6 -8.45 8.00 -7.49
C VAL A 6 -8.42 9.42 -6.91
N ALA A 7 -7.25 9.88 -6.49
CA ALA A 7 -7.06 11.14 -5.77
C ALA A 7 -7.67 12.38 -6.46
N GLY A 8 -7.55 12.52 -7.77
CA GLY A 8 -8.00 13.73 -8.49
C GLY A 8 -9.50 14.03 -8.34
N PRO A 9 -10.41 13.12 -8.76
CA PRO A 9 -11.86 13.32 -8.58
C PRO A 9 -12.25 13.52 -7.11
N VAL A 10 -11.60 12.81 -6.18
CA VAL A 10 -11.90 12.96 -4.73
C VAL A 10 -11.45 14.33 -4.22
N ALA A 11 -10.31 14.84 -4.66
CA ALA A 11 -9.87 16.18 -4.31
C ALA A 11 -10.90 17.26 -4.73
N ASN A 12 -11.52 17.12 -5.90
CA ASN A 12 -12.58 18.02 -6.34
C ASN A 12 -13.82 17.93 -5.44
N ILE A 13 -14.24 16.71 -5.09
CA ILE A 13 -15.38 16.50 -4.16
C ILE A 13 -15.08 17.14 -2.79
N LEU A 14 -13.88 16.97 -2.24
CA LEU A 14 -13.49 17.58 -0.97
C LEU A 14 -13.51 19.11 -1.02
N LYS A 15 -12.99 19.71 -2.10
CA LYS A 15 -13.02 21.16 -2.32
C LYS A 15 -14.45 21.68 -2.41
N ASP A 16 -15.33 21.00 -3.17
CA ASP A 16 -16.71 21.38 -3.30
C ASP A 16 -17.49 21.22 -1.99
N ALA A 17 -17.28 20.11 -1.26
CA ALA A 17 -17.88 19.91 0.05
C ALA A 17 -17.49 21.05 1.02
N LYS A 18 -16.21 21.42 1.04
CA LYS A 18 -15.71 22.55 1.85
C LYS A 18 -16.33 23.88 1.43
N ARG A 19 -16.35 24.19 0.13
CA ARG A 19 -16.94 25.41 -0.44
C ARG A 19 -18.43 25.56 -0.12
N LEU A 20 -19.14 24.41 -0.10
CA LEU A 20 -20.58 24.36 0.23
C LEU A 20 -20.88 24.28 1.73
N GLY A 21 -19.86 24.25 2.58
CA GLY A 21 -20.01 24.16 4.04
C GLY A 21 -20.57 22.82 4.52
N LEU A 22 -20.44 21.74 3.70
CA LEU A 22 -20.97 20.43 4.03
C LEU A 22 -20.09 19.77 5.11
N LYS A 23 -20.71 19.43 6.24
CA LYS A 23 -20.07 18.78 7.39
C LYS A 23 -20.29 17.28 7.33
N MET A 24 -19.41 16.56 6.63
CA MET A 24 -19.48 15.10 6.55
C MET A 24 -18.08 14.50 6.68
N ARG A 25 -18.02 13.26 7.18
CA ARG A 25 -16.77 12.50 7.21
C ARG A 25 -16.53 11.81 5.87
N HIS A 26 -15.32 11.89 5.37
CA HIS A 26 -14.89 11.26 4.14
C HIS A 26 -13.89 10.14 4.46
N LEU A 27 -14.10 8.98 3.87
CA LEU A 27 -13.22 7.81 3.95
C LEU A 27 -12.86 7.36 2.54
N GLY A 28 -11.59 7.24 2.25
CA GLY A 28 -11.08 6.72 0.99
C GLY A 28 -10.67 5.27 1.08
N ALA A 29 -10.98 4.50 0.04
CA ALA A 29 -10.41 3.19 -0.18
C ALA A 29 -8.97 3.32 -0.72
N HIS A 30 -8.31 2.18 -0.95
CA HIS A 30 -6.88 2.03 -1.21
C HIS A 30 -6.24 3.06 -2.16
N TYR A 31 -6.81 3.29 -3.35
CA TYR A 31 -6.23 4.22 -4.35
C TYR A 31 -6.65 5.68 -4.20
N THR A 32 -7.47 5.98 -3.20
CA THR A 32 -8.07 7.31 -3.02
C THR A 32 -7.14 8.28 -2.30
N GLY A 33 -6.36 7.80 -1.36
CA GLY A 33 -5.49 8.60 -0.50
C GLY A 33 -4.05 8.65 -0.99
N GLY A 34 -3.22 9.31 -0.20
CA GLY A 34 -1.80 9.48 -0.45
C GLY A 34 -1.38 10.94 -0.52
N PRO A 35 -0.08 11.23 -0.64
CA PRO A 35 0.44 12.60 -0.77
C PRO A 35 -0.20 13.37 -1.92
N ASP A 36 -0.54 12.68 -3.02
CA ASP A 36 -1.19 13.26 -4.20
C ASP A 36 -2.57 13.88 -3.86
N LEU A 37 -3.37 13.21 -3.02
CA LEU A 37 -4.66 13.77 -2.58
C LEU A 37 -4.47 15.07 -1.81
N ILE A 38 -3.51 15.11 -0.89
CA ILE A 38 -3.20 16.30 -0.10
C ILE A 38 -2.69 17.43 -1.00
N ALA A 39 -1.79 17.12 -1.94
CA ALA A 39 -1.29 18.11 -2.89
C ALA A 39 -2.40 18.70 -3.75
N LEU A 40 -3.37 17.90 -4.18
CA LEU A 40 -4.49 18.33 -5.02
C LEU A 40 -5.60 19.02 -4.23
N ALA A 41 -5.95 18.55 -3.05
CA ALA A 41 -7.08 19.06 -2.26
C ALA A 41 -6.68 20.22 -1.32
N GLY A 42 -5.39 20.31 -0.97
CA GLY A 42 -4.90 21.29 -0.01
C GLY A 42 -5.58 21.11 1.36
N ASP A 43 -6.00 22.20 1.96
CA ASP A 43 -6.69 22.25 3.25
C ASP A 43 -8.08 21.59 3.25
N ALA A 44 -8.66 21.33 2.07
CA ALA A 44 -9.90 20.55 1.95
C ALA A 44 -9.71 19.07 2.24
N ALA A 45 -8.47 18.57 2.28
CA ALA A 45 -8.16 17.21 2.69
C ALA A 45 -8.15 17.01 4.21
N GLU A 46 -8.10 18.07 5.01
CA GLU A 46 -8.00 17.96 6.47
C GLU A 46 -9.14 17.11 7.06
N GLY A 47 -8.77 16.11 7.89
CA GLY A 47 -9.71 15.16 8.45
C GLY A 47 -10.16 14.02 7.52
N PHE A 48 -9.65 13.96 6.28
CA PHE A 48 -9.93 12.85 5.38
C PHE A 48 -9.32 11.56 5.91
N LEU A 49 -10.12 10.51 6.02
CA LEU A 49 -9.67 9.19 6.44
C LEU A 49 -9.32 8.33 5.22
N TRP A 50 -8.28 7.54 5.34
CA TRP A 50 -7.83 6.66 4.27
C TRP A 50 -7.43 5.27 4.77
N ALA A 51 -8.04 4.24 4.18
CA ALA A 51 -7.69 2.85 4.44
C ALA A 51 -6.56 2.42 3.50
N THR A 52 -5.44 1.97 4.05
CA THR A 52 -4.28 1.52 3.26
C THR A 52 -3.54 0.38 3.93
N SER A 53 -2.92 -0.47 3.08
CA SER A 53 -1.99 -1.52 3.51
C SER A 53 -0.52 -1.06 3.47
N PHE A 54 -0.21 0.09 2.87
CA PHE A 54 1.17 0.50 2.65
C PHE A 54 1.77 1.34 3.77
N TYR A 55 3.09 1.24 3.92
CA TYR A 55 3.88 2.25 4.59
C TYR A 55 4.00 3.51 3.72
N MET A 56 4.03 4.66 4.37
CA MET A 56 4.28 5.94 3.70
C MET A 56 5.78 6.15 3.50
N ALA A 57 6.14 6.91 2.48
CA ALA A 57 7.55 7.19 2.17
C ALA A 57 8.34 7.90 3.30
N TYR A 58 7.65 8.56 4.23
CA TYR A 58 8.28 9.18 5.41
C TYR A 58 8.38 8.23 6.62
N GLU A 59 7.89 6.99 6.52
CA GLU A 59 8.01 5.99 7.58
C GLU A 59 9.29 5.18 7.42
N ASP A 60 9.84 4.72 8.56
CA ASP A 60 11.05 3.90 8.56
C ASP A 60 10.69 2.40 8.46
N ALA A 61 10.64 1.91 7.22
CA ALA A 61 10.42 0.50 6.93
C ALA A 61 11.45 0.00 5.91
N PRO A 62 11.85 -1.30 5.98
CA PRO A 62 12.90 -1.84 5.09
C PRO A 62 12.61 -1.64 3.61
N GLY A 63 11.38 -1.91 3.16
CA GLY A 63 10.96 -1.72 1.79
C GLY A 63 10.98 -0.26 1.37
N ILE A 64 10.61 0.66 2.26
CA ILE A 64 10.65 2.10 1.98
C ILE A 64 12.10 2.60 1.84
N ARG A 65 13.03 2.09 2.66
CA ARG A 65 14.46 2.41 2.48
C ARG A 65 14.97 1.92 1.12
N LEU A 66 14.66 0.67 0.76
CA LEU A 66 15.01 0.09 -0.54
C LEU A 66 14.38 0.87 -1.70
N GLN A 67 13.13 1.30 -1.58
CA GLN A 67 12.43 2.13 -2.56
C GLN A 67 13.17 3.42 -2.84
N LYS A 68 13.60 4.12 -1.79
CA LYS A 68 14.35 5.38 -1.90
C LYS A 68 15.72 5.15 -2.55
N GLU A 69 16.42 4.11 -2.13
CA GLU A 69 17.74 3.74 -2.71
C GLU A 69 17.62 3.48 -4.21
N ILE A 70 16.70 2.59 -4.62
CA ILE A 70 16.50 2.25 -6.03
C ILE A 70 16.01 3.47 -6.81
N GLY A 71 15.03 4.21 -6.31
CA GLY A 71 14.49 5.38 -6.98
C GLY A 71 15.58 6.40 -7.28
N ARG A 72 16.41 6.75 -6.29
CA ARG A 72 17.51 7.70 -6.44
C ARG A 72 18.62 7.17 -7.35
N LYS A 73 18.99 5.88 -7.24
CA LYS A 73 19.95 5.23 -8.11
C LYS A 73 19.58 5.35 -9.60
N TYR A 74 18.30 5.30 -9.92
CA TYR A 74 17.79 5.43 -11.29
C TYR A 74 17.29 6.85 -11.61
N GLY A 75 17.64 7.86 -10.82
CA GLY A 75 17.35 9.27 -11.09
C GLY A 75 15.85 9.62 -11.10
N ARG A 76 15.04 8.87 -10.34
CA ARG A 76 13.61 9.17 -10.25
C ARG A 76 13.38 10.43 -9.39
N PRO A 77 12.45 11.33 -9.80
CA PRO A 77 12.09 12.49 -8.97
C PRO A 77 11.54 12.08 -7.60
N GLU A 78 11.86 12.85 -6.54
CA GLU A 78 11.45 12.51 -5.17
C GLU A 78 9.93 12.38 -5.01
N ASN A 79 9.15 13.23 -5.67
CA ASN A 79 7.68 13.14 -5.63
C ASN A 79 7.16 11.83 -6.24
N PHE A 80 7.86 11.22 -7.20
CA PHE A 80 7.55 9.88 -7.71
C PHE A 80 7.93 8.81 -6.69
N ILE A 81 9.12 8.92 -6.09
CA ILE A 81 9.61 7.97 -5.08
C ILE A 81 8.68 7.95 -3.85
N GLU A 82 8.09 9.09 -3.50
CA GLU A 82 7.18 9.23 -2.36
C GLU A 82 5.73 8.84 -2.67
N SER A 83 5.41 8.59 -3.93
CA SER A 83 4.06 8.19 -4.34
C SER A 83 3.70 6.79 -3.85
N VAL A 84 2.47 6.63 -3.40
CA VAL A 84 1.90 5.31 -3.03
C VAL A 84 1.86 4.36 -4.23
N ASN A 85 1.67 4.89 -5.43
CA ASN A 85 1.70 4.11 -6.66
C ASN A 85 3.09 3.52 -6.93
N TYR A 86 4.15 4.27 -6.59
CA TYR A 86 5.53 3.76 -6.69
C TYR A 86 5.78 2.67 -5.64
N THR A 87 5.30 2.84 -4.40
CA THR A 87 5.36 1.81 -3.36
C THR A 87 4.65 0.53 -3.79
N ASN A 88 3.46 0.65 -4.39
CA ASN A 88 2.73 -0.51 -4.94
C ASN A 88 3.51 -1.22 -6.04
N GLY A 89 4.08 -0.47 -6.98
CA GLY A 89 4.94 -1.03 -8.03
C GLY A 89 6.18 -1.74 -7.48
N MET A 90 6.81 -1.16 -6.47
CA MET A 90 7.97 -1.76 -5.78
C MET A 90 7.59 -3.05 -5.05
N LEU A 91 6.44 -3.10 -4.37
CA LEU A 91 5.93 -4.32 -3.74
C LEU A 91 5.67 -5.41 -4.78
N ALA A 92 4.97 -5.08 -5.88
CA ALA A 92 4.70 -6.04 -6.95
C ALA A 92 6.00 -6.60 -7.56
N ALA A 93 6.99 -5.74 -7.81
CA ALA A 93 8.30 -6.15 -8.29
C ALA A 93 9.05 -7.05 -7.27
N ALA A 94 8.99 -6.71 -5.99
CA ALA A 94 9.62 -7.51 -4.92
C ALA A 94 9.00 -8.92 -4.83
N ILE A 95 7.66 -9.03 -4.94
CA ILE A 95 6.97 -10.33 -4.98
C ILE A 95 7.40 -11.13 -6.21
N ALA A 96 7.46 -10.51 -7.38
CA ALA A 96 7.87 -11.19 -8.62
C ALA A 96 9.32 -11.70 -8.54
N VAL A 97 10.25 -10.88 -8.07
CA VAL A 97 11.66 -11.26 -7.89
C VAL A 97 11.79 -12.41 -6.89
N GLU A 98 11.10 -12.33 -5.76
CA GLU A 98 11.13 -13.38 -4.75
C GLU A 98 10.52 -14.69 -5.27
N ALA A 99 9.44 -14.62 -6.05
CA ALA A 99 8.83 -15.80 -6.67
C ALA A 99 9.78 -16.49 -7.65
N ILE A 100 10.47 -15.71 -8.49
CA ILE A 100 11.48 -16.23 -9.45
C ILE A 100 12.65 -16.86 -8.67
N ARG A 101 13.16 -16.20 -7.63
CA ARG A 101 14.23 -16.71 -6.79
C ARG A 101 13.85 -18.06 -6.15
N ARG A 102 12.66 -18.15 -5.53
CA ARG A 102 12.14 -19.40 -4.92
C ARG A 102 11.91 -20.49 -5.97
N ALA A 103 11.39 -20.13 -7.15
CA ALA A 103 11.22 -21.10 -8.24
C ALA A 103 12.56 -21.69 -8.69
N GLN A 104 13.59 -20.85 -8.87
CA GLN A 104 14.92 -21.30 -9.22
C GLN A 104 15.56 -22.16 -8.12
N GLU A 105 15.42 -21.78 -6.86
CA GLU A 105 16.01 -22.52 -5.76
C GLU A 105 15.36 -23.90 -5.54
N ARG A 106 14.01 -23.95 -5.60
CA ARG A 106 13.24 -25.15 -5.30
C ARG A 106 13.17 -26.12 -6.47
N PHE A 107 12.93 -25.60 -7.67
CA PHE A 107 12.62 -26.43 -8.85
C PHE A 107 13.78 -26.48 -9.86
N LYS A 108 14.83 -25.65 -9.66
CA LYS A 108 15.96 -25.49 -10.59
C LYS A 108 15.51 -25.11 -12.02
N ARG A 109 14.33 -24.53 -12.14
CA ARG A 109 13.66 -24.22 -13.41
C ARG A 109 12.72 -23.04 -13.22
N ILE A 110 12.71 -22.09 -14.16
CA ILE A 110 11.81 -20.93 -14.18
C ILE A 110 10.80 -21.13 -15.30
N THR A 111 9.56 -21.39 -14.93
CA THR A 111 8.39 -21.50 -15.82
C THR A 111 7.20 -20.86 -15.14
N ASN A 112 6.13 -20.59 -15.89
CA ASN A 112 4.88 -20.07 -15.31
C ASN A 112 4.39 -20.93 -14.15
N GLU A 113 4.44 -22.25 -14.31
CA GLU A 113 4.00 -23.19 -13.29
C GLU A 113 4.89 -23.11 -12.02
N THR A 114 6.21 -23.14 -12.17
CA THR A 114 7.12 -23.10 -11.00
C THR A 114 7.10 -21.75 -10.29
N VAL A 115 6.92 -20.64 -11.02
CA VAL A 115 6.73 -19.32 -10.43
C VAL A 115 5.40 -19.24 -9.70
N TYR A 116 4.30 -19.75 -10.28
CA TYR A 116 3.01 -19.84 -9.61
C TYR A 116 3.10 -20.65 -8.30
N GLN A 117 3.72 -21.84 -8.35
CA GLN A 117 3.93 -22.67 -7.15
C GLN A 117 4.79 -21.96 -6.08
N ALA A 118 5.72 -21.15 -6.51
CA ALA A 118 6.51 -20.33 -5.59
C ALA A 118 5.69 -19.21 -4.93
N ILE A 119 4.79 -18.55 -5.69
CA ILE A 119 3.89 -17.52 -5.16
C ILE A 119 2.94 -18.12 -4.12
N VAL A 120 2.19 -19.16 -4.49
CA VAL A 120 1.22 -19.79 -3.56
C VAL A 120 1.89 -20.53 -2.40
N GLY A 121 3.19 -20.66 -2.43
CA GLY A 121 4.01 -21.15 -1.31
C GLY A 121 4.52 -20.06 -0.37
N MET A 122 4.24 -18.78 -0.65
CA MET A 122 4.55 -17.65 0.24
C MET A 122 3.49 -17.52 1.33
N ASN A 123 3.35 -18.52 2.19
CA ASN A 123 2.32 -18.54 3.23
C ASN A 123 2.86 -19.05 4.57
N GLY A 124 2.13 -18.77 5.63
CA GLY A 124 2.45 -19.19 6.99
C GLY A 124 3.91 -18.87 7.37
N PRO A 125 4.73 -19.89 7.76
CA PRO A 125 6.13 -19.67 8.10
C PRO A 125 6.99 -19.14 6.93
N ASN A 126 6.54 -19.36 5.70
CA ASN A 126 7.21 -18.92 4.46
C ASN A 126 6.66 -17.61 3.90
N ALA A 127 5.76 -16.94 4.62
CA ALA A 127 5.22 -15.64 4.22
C ALA A 127 6.35 -14.66 3.87
N PHE A 128 6.12 -13.80 2.87
CA PHE A 128 7.12 -12.86 2.42
C PHE A 128 6.98 -11.52 3.15
N LYS A 129 8.10 -10.95 3.60
CA LYS A 129 8.12 -9.73 4.42
C LYS A 129 9.05 -8.67 3.81
N PRO A 130 8.66 -8.07 2.68
CA PRO A 130 9.51 -7.10 1.98
C PRO A 130 9.56 -5.71 2.64
N GLY A 131 8.67 -5.41 3.58
CA GLY A 131 8.66 -4.14 4.32
C GLY A 131 8.02 -2.98 3.57
N PHE A 132 7.12 -3.24 2.63
CA PHE A 132 6.33 -2.21 1.92
C PHE A 132 4.91 -2.09 2.45
N ALA A 133 4.36 -3.17 2.97
CA ALA A 133 3.02 -3.23 3.52
C ALA A 133 3.03 -3.43 5.04
N VAL A 134 1.95 -3.01 5.70
CA VAL A 134 1.84 -3.20 7.15
C VAL A 134 1.54 -4.66 7.47
N SER A 135 2.24 -5.18 8.46
CA SER A 135 2.04 -6.55 8.92
C SER A 135 0.76 -6.68 9.76
N THR A 136 0.11 -7.84 9.68
CA THR A 136 -0.94 -8.23 10.61
C THR A 136 -0.38 -8.36 12.03
N LYS A 137 -1.26 -8.58 13.03
CA LYS A 137 -0.86 -8.87 14.42
C LYS A 137 0.04 -10.11 14.54
N GLN A 138 -0.09 -11.07 13.62
CA GLN A 138 0.72 -12.27 13.54
C GLN A 138 2.07 -12.03 12.83
N GLY A 139 2.35 -10.79 12.42
CA GLY A 139 3.57 -10.43 11.72
C GLY A 139 3.61 -10.90 10.27
N VAL A 140 2.45 -11.18 9.68
CA VAL A 140 2.31 -11.52 8.26
C VAL A 140 2.18 -10.22 7.45
N GLU A 141 2.99 -10.07 6.42
CA GLU A 141 2.92 -8.92 5.51
C GLU A 141 2.30 -9.35 4.16
N ILE A 142 2.87 -10.38 3.53
CA ILE A 142 2.38 -10.94 2.28
C ILE A 142 2.23 -12.45 2.44
N ASP A 143 1.00 -12.92 2.23
CA ASP A 143 0.62 -14.32 2.34
C ASP A 143 -0.24 -14.71 1.12
N PHE A 144 0.16 -15.77 0.42
CA PHE A 144 -0.59 -16.31 -0.72
C PHE A 144 -0.80 -17.79 -0.54
N THR A 145 -2.02 -18.26 -0.76
CA THR A 145 -2.34 -19.68 -0.84
C THR A 145 -2.96 -20.03 -2.20
N LYS A 146 -3.28 -21.29 -2.43
CA LYS A 146 -3.99 -21.70 -3.66
C LYS A 146 -5.42 -21.17 -3.74
N SER A 147 -6.04 -20.88 -2.61
CA SER A 147 -7.43 -20.40 -2.51
C SER A 147 -7.53 -18.90 -2.15
N GLU A 148 -6.44 -18.29 -1.68
CA GLU A 148 -6.41 -16.89 -1.26
C GLU A 148 -5.25 -16.18 -1.97
N HIS A 149 -5.58 -15.17 -2.78
CA HIS A 149 -4.62 -14.43 -3.61
C HIS A 149 -4.55 -12.93 -3.28
N THR A 150 -5.17 -12.50 -2.18
CA THR A 150 -5.17 -11.07 -1.79
C THR A 150 -3.77 -10.59 -1.43
N GLY A 151 -2.97 -11.43 -0.82
CA GLY A 151 -1.58 -11.17 -0.46
C GLY A 151 -1.43 -10.32 0.78
N ALA A 152 -1.66 -9.00 0.69
CA ALA A 152 -1.56 -8.10 1.83
C ALA A 152 -2.89 -8.03 2.60
N GLU A 153 -2.93 -8.58 3.81
CA GLU A 153 -4.14 -8.61 4.66
C GLU A 153 -4.16 -7.51 5.72
N GLY A 154 -3.00 -6.93 6.03
CA GLY A 154 -2.88 -5.85 7.00
C GLY A 154 -3.44 -4.55 6.44
N LEU A 155 -4.37 -3.94 7.17
CA LEU A 155 -4.93 -2.62 6.88
C LEU A 155 -4.69 -1.69 8.07
N ARG A 156 -4.62 -0.40 7.81
CA ARG A 156 -4.70 0.66 8.82
C ARG A 156 -5.47 1.85 8.28
N ILE A 157 -6.01 2.66 9.18
CA ILE A 157 -6.62 3.94 8.82
C ILE A 157 -5.62 5.05 9.12
N LEU A 158 -5.44 5.92 8.15
CA LEU A 158 -4.68 7.17 8.26
C LEU A 158 -5.65 8.34 8.18
N GLU A 159 -5.30 9.45 8.81
CA GLU A 159 -6.02 10.73 8.74
C GLU A 159 -5.12 11.79 8.11
N ALA A 160 -5.66 12.56 7.18
CA ALA A 160 -4.98 13.74 6.67
C ALA A 160 -4.98 14.82 7.75
N LYS A 161 -3.80 15.20 8.23
CA LYS A 161 -3.62 16.16 9.32
C LYS A 161 -2.34 16.96 9.12
N GLY A 162 -2.50 18.29 9.08
CA GLY A 162 -1.35 19.18 8.92
C GLY A 162 -0.53 18.91 7.66
N GLY A 163 -1.18 18.63 6.53
CA GLY A 163 -0.53 18.42 5.23
C GLY A 163 0.11 17.04 5.03
N ARG A 164 -0.14 16.07 5.90
CA ARG A 164 0.33 14.70 5.75
C ARG A 164 -0.68 13.68 6.29
N PHE A 165 -0.55 12.42 5.89
CA PHE A 165 -1.31 11.34 6.48
C PHE A 165 -0.66 10.82 7.76
N VAL A 166 -1.43 10.70 8.85
CA VAL A 166 -0.96 10.16 10.13
C VAL A 166 -1.80 8.94 10.53
N PRO A 167 -1.19 7.86 11.04
CA PRO A 167 -1.95 6.69 11.49
C PRO A 167 -2.90 7.04 12.65
N VAL A 168 -4.17 6.64 12.54
CA VAL A 168 -5.17 6.76 13.62
C VAL A 168 -5.61 5.40 14.15
N THR A 169 -5.20 4.31 13.52
CA THR A 169 -5.35 2.94 14.04
C THR A 169 -4.03 2.20 14.00
N ALA A 170 -3.86 1.22 14.89
CA ALA A 170 -2.91 0.15 14.68
C ALA A 170 -3.30 -0.67 13.44
N PRO A 171 -2.38 -1.42 12.82
CA PRO A 171 -2.72 -2.38 11.77
C PRO A 171 -3.74 -3.41 12.26
N PHE A 172 -4.70 -3.75 11.40
CA PHE A 172 -5.74 -4.75 11.65
C PHE A 172 -6.02 -5.57 10.38
N THR A 173 -6.60 -6.74 10.55
CA THR A 173 -7.10 -7.56 9.44
C THR A 173 -8.63 -7.47 9.44
N SER A 174 -9.24 -7.33 8.27
CA SER A 174 -10.69 -7.36 8.14
C SER A 174 -11.23 -8.73 8.56
N ALA A 175 -12.41 -8.74 9.21
CA ALA A 175 -13.09 -9.99 9.56
C ALA A 175 -13.51 -10.80 8.33
N LEU A 176 -13.53 -10.20 7.14
CA LEU A 176 -13.81 -10.87 5.88
C LEU A 176 -12.66 -11.77 5.39
N PHE A 177 -11.45 -11.61 5.95
CA PHE A 177 -10.25 -12.41 5.65
C PHE A 177 -9.91 -13.42 6.75
N ARG A 178 -10.91 -13.86 7.53
CA ARG A 178 -10.75 -14.86 8.58
C ARG A 178 -11.39 -16.17 8.19
#